data_c95383b7c5e594b910508bdf8868f876
#
_entry.id   c95383b7c5e594b910508bdf8868f876
#
_cell.length_a   1.000
_cell.length_b   1.000
_cell.length_c   1.000
_cell.angle_alpha   90.00
_cell.angle_beta   90.00
_cell.angle_gamma   90.00
#
_symmetry.space_group_name_H-M   'P 1'
#
loop_
_entity.id
_entity.type
_entity.pdbx_description
1 polymer ?
#
loop_
_entity_poly.entity_id
_entity_poly.type
_entity_poly.pdbx_seq_one_letter_code
_entity_poly.pdbx_strand_id
1 'polypeptide(L)'
;KPIFKTNFSTMSNFIKKVLVLCVACAASIACKQNGDSTTNYADIAVGDQMIAELTAPPFVPKPVGDRPAKKLIVNMEIKEIEGEMADGVKYVYWTFGGSVPGSFIRTRVGDEVEFTLKNHPDNKLPHNIDLHAVTGPGGGAASSLVAPGHEKTFNFKCINSGLYVYHCAT
;
A
#
# COMPACT_ATOMS: atom_id res chain seq x y z
N LYS A 1 82.14 7.51 -1.06
CA LYS A 1 80.73 7.52 -1.41
C LYS A 1 79.92 7.59 -0.11
N PRO A 2 79.05 8.58 0.13
CA PRO A 2 78.28 8.64 1.33
C PRO A 2 76.99 7.74 1.13
N ILE A 3 76.76 6.86 2.09
CA ILE A 3 75.57 6.05 2.17
C ILE A 3 74.49 6.86 2.83
N PHE A 4 73.44 7.18 2.10
CA PHE A 4 72.26 7.85 2.64
C PHE A 4 71.53 6.88 3.63
N LYS A 5 71.63 7.15 4.92
CA LYS A 5 70.81 6.54 5.94
C LYS A 5 69.48 7.28 5.98
N THR A 6 68.50 6.79 5.33
CA THR A 6 67.10 7.26 5.47
C THR A 6 66.60 6.95 6.88
N ASN A 7 66.22 7.97 7.60
CA ASN A 7 65.79 7.91 8.99
C ASN A 7 64.36 7.36 9.06
N PHE A 8 64.23 6.05 9.22
CA PHE A 8 62.94 5.30 9.28
C PHE A 8 62.02 5.75 10.42
N SER A 9 62.55 6.44 11.42
CA SER A 9 61.80 6.90 12.59
C SER A 9 60.86 8.08 12.28
N THR A 10 61.23 8.96 11.38
CA THR A 10 60.43 10.14 10.99
C THR A 10 59.26 9.79 10.08
N MET A 11 59.43 8.78 9.25
CA MET A 11 58.37 8.27 8.36
C MET A 11 57.24 7.56 9.15
N SER A 12 57.58 6.84 10.22
CA SER A 12 56.61 6.17 11.08
C SER A 12 55.66 7.16 11.78
N ASN A 13 56.18 8.31 12.23
CA ASN A 13 55.34 9.32 12.92
C ASN A 13 54.45 10.11 11.95
N PHE A 14 54.88 10.31 10.70
CA PHE A 14 54.06 10.95 9.68
C PHE A 14 52.92 10.05 9.27
N ILE A 15 53.17 8.76 9.04
CA ILE A 15 52.13 7.76 8.69
C ILE A 15 51.11 7.62 9.81
N LYS A 16 51.54 7.56 11.08
CA LYS A 16 50.63 7.53 12.24
C LYS A 16 49.73 8.77 12.33
N LYS A 17 50.28 9.97 12.06
CA LYS A 17 49.49 11.20 12.06
C LYS A 17 48.48 11.27 10.92
N VAL A 18 48.84 10.79 9.72
CA VAL A 18 47.92 10.71 8.58
C VAL A 18 46.82 9.69 8.84
N LEU A 19 47.16 8.52 9.44
CA LEU A 19 46.16 7.50 9.76
C LEU A 19 45.16 8.00 10.81
N VAL A 20 45.62 8.72 11.85
CA VAL A 20 44.73 9.31 12.86
C VAL A 20 43.84 10.39 12.26
N LEU A 21 44.35 11.19 11.31
CA LEU A 21 43.56 12.22 10.63
C LEU A 21 42.50 11.62 9.73
N CYS A 22 42.81 10.51 9.02
CA CYS A 22 41.82 9.78 8.20
C CYS A 22 40.74 9.12 9.04
N VAL A 23 41.08 8.58 10.21
CA VAL A 23 40.08 7.99 11.13
C VAL A 23 39.19 9.08 11.74
N ALA A 24 39.73 10.22 12.06
CA ALA A 24 38.96 11.37 12.57
C ALA A 24 38.01 11.95 11.48
N CYS A 25 38.48 12.02 10.21
CA CYS A 25 37.61 12.41 9.10
C CYS A 25 36.52 11.36 8.79
N ALA A 26 36.80 10.06 8.92
CA ALA A 26 35.79 9.01 8.73
C ALA A 26 34.74 9.01 9.84
N ALA A 27 35.12 9.41 11.07
CA ALA A 27 34.17 9.53 12.18
C ALA A 27 33.25 10.77 12.07
N SER A 28 33.66 11.80 11.32
CA SER A 28 32.82 13.00 11.10
C SER A 28 31.92 12.92 9.88
N ILE A 29 32.05 11.86 9.04
CA ILE A 29 31.12 11.51 7.96
C ILE A 29 30.16 10.37 8.42
N ALA A 30 30.04 10.12 9.72
CA ALA A 30 28.83 9.50 10.22
C ALA A 30 27.70 10.46 9.84
N CYS A 31 27.04 10.20 8.73
CA CYS A 31 25.76 10.80 8.41
C CYS A 31 25.00 10.89 9.73
N LYS A 32 24.60 12.08 10.14
CA LYS A 32 23.41 12.21 10.95
C LYS A 32 22.34 11.50 10.14
N GLN A 33 22.13 10.23 10.38
CA GLN A 33 20.81 9.64 10.19
C GLN A 33 19.96 10.53 11.09
N ASN A 34 19.32 11.52 10.49
CA ASN A 34 18.11 12.05 11.05
C ASN A 34 17.32 10.78 11.36
N GLY A 35 17.17 10.48 12.64
CA GLY A 35 16.31 9.40 13.05
C GLY A 35 15.00 9.67 12.35
N ASP A 36 14.79 8.93 11.28
CA ASP A 36 13.49 8.83 10.66
C ASP A 36 12.64 8.34 11.81
N SER A 37 11.90 9.27 12.42
CA SER A 37 10.87 8.89 13.35
C SER A 37 9.95 8.07 12.48
N THR A 38 10.09 6.74 12.53
CA THR A 38 9.21 5.82 11.82
C THR A 38 7.82 6.13 12.32
N THR A 39 7.14 7.02 11.59
CA THR A 39 5.78 7.39 11.89
C THR A 39 4.99 6.10 11.85
N ASN A 40 4.57 5.62 13.02
CA ASN A 40 3.70 4.46 13.07
C ASN A 40 2.33 4.90 12.55
N TYR A 41 2.09 4.66 11.28
CA TYR A 41 0.83 5.05 10.63
C TYR A 41 -0.40 4.41 11.28
N ALA A 42 -0.23 3.35 12.06
CA ALA A 42 -1.31 2.76 12.84
C ALA A 42 -1.81 3.70 13.96
N ASP A 43 -0.96 4.59 14.47
CA ASP A 43 -1.28 5.51 15.58
C ASP A 43 -1.79 6.88 15.10
N ILE A 44 -1.90 7.11 13.78
CA ILE A 44 -2.44 8.35 13.26
C ILE A 44 -3.92 8.47 13.67
N ALA A 45 -4.25 9.59 14.31
CA ALA A 45 -5.63 9.91 14.66
C ALA A 45 -6.50 10.03 13.41
N VAL A 46 -7.68 9.43 13.46
CA VAL A 46 -8.64 9.43 12.35
C VAL A 46 -9.66 10.56 12.59
N GLY A 47 -9.80 11.40 11.59
CA GLY A 47 -10.76 12.52 11.61
C GLY A 47 -12.17 12.13 11.14
N ASP A 48 -12.86 13.09 10.54
CA ASP A 48 -14.24 12.93 10.09
C ASP A 48 -14.42 11.79 9.09
N GLN A 49 -15.66 11.28 9.04
CA GLN A 49 -16.08 10.28 8.09
C GLN A 49 -16.31 10.88 6.70
N MET A 50 -15.96 10.13 5.66
CA MET A 50 -16.31 10.45 4.27
C MET A 50 -16.62 9.18 3.46
N ILE A 51 -17.48 9.32 2.45
CA ILE A 51 -17.76 8.24 1.50
C ILE A 51 -16.70 8.26 0.41
N ALA A 52 -16.14 7.09 0.09
CA ALA A 52 -15.17 6.93 -0.99
C ALA A 52 -15.82 7.18 -2.35
N GLU A 53 -15.14 7.93 -3.19
CA GLU A 53 -15.46 8.00 -4.61
C GLU A 53 -14.95 6.71 -5.29
N LEU A 54 -15.85 5.93 -5.87
CA LEU A 54 -15.53 4.74 -6.65
C LEU A 54 -15.72 5.05 -8.13
N THR A 55 -14.71 4.82 -8.94
CA THR A 55 -14.76 5.11 -10.38
C THR A 55 -14.38 3.88 -11.19
N ALA A 56 -15.07 3.64 -12.29
CA ALA A 56 -14.69 2.60 -13.25
C ALA A 56 -13.68 3.15 -14.28
N PRO A 57 -12.72 2.35 -14.74
CA PRO A 57 -11.81 2.75 -15.81
C PRO A 57 -12.56 3.25 -17.06
N PRO A 58 -12.02 4.27 -17.77
CA PRO A 58 -10.70 4.89 -17.59
C PRO A 58 -10.64 5.99 -16.52
N PHE A 59 -11.71 6.23 -15.81
CA PHE A 59 -11.77 7.26 -14.79
C PHE A 59 -11.12 6.80 -13.48
N VAL A 60 -10.50 7.73 -12.78
CA VAL A 60 -9.89 7.51 -11.46
C VAL A 60 -10.44 8.52 -10.46
N PRO A 61 -10.55 8.17 -9.15
CA PRO A 61 -10.96 9.12 -8.13
C PRO A 61 -10.00 10.29 -8.06
N LYS A 62 -10.49 11.46 -7.64
CA LYS A 62 -9.66 12.66 -7.45
C LYS A 62 -8.48 12.39 -6.51
N PRO A 63 -7.34 13.07 -6.70
CA PRO A 63 -6.23 13.00 -5.74
C PRO A 63 -6.69 13.34 -4.32
N VAL A 64 -6.12 12.65 -3.32
CA VAL A 64 -6.50 12.86 -1.91
C VAL A 64 -6.07 14.24 -1.37
N GLY A 65 -5.11 14.91 -2.03
CA GLY A 65 -4.56 16.20 -1.57
C GLY A 65 -3.91 16.11 -0.18
N ASP A 66 -3.79 17.26 0.46
CA ASP A 66 -3.14 17.41 1.78
C ASP A 66 -4.12 17.25 2.96
N ARG A 67 -5.23 16.56 2.77
CA ARG A 67 -6.20 16.32 3.85
C ARG A 67 -5.61 15.44 4.97
N PRO A 68 -6.07 15.60 6.22
CA PRO A 68 -5.74 14.64 7.28
C PRO A 68 -6.34 13.26 7.00
N ALA A 69 -5.89 12.25 7.77
CA ALA A 69 -6.49 10.93 7.76
C ALA A 69 -7.97 10.98 8.15
N LYS A 70 -8.80 10.15 7.52
CA LYS A 70 -10.26 10.11 7.70
C LYS A 70 -10.76 8.69 7.82
N LYS A 71 -11.97 8.54 8.40
CA LYS A 71 -12.72 7.31 8.28
C LYS A 71 -13.38 7.28 6.88
N LEU A 72 -12.94 6.35 6.04
CA LEU A 72 -13.40 6.21 4.67
C LEU A 72 -14.41 5.08 4.55
N ILE A 73 -15.62 5.38 4.11
CA ILE A 73 -16.68 4.40 3.89
C ILE A 73 -16.62 3.96 2.44
N VAL A 74 -16.39 2.67 2.22
CA VAL A 74 -16.37 2.04 0.90
C VAL A 74 -17.55 1.08 0.78
N ASN A 75 -18.46 1.36 -0.14
CA ASN A 75 -19.57 0.46 -0.46
C ASN A 75 -19.34 -0.13 -1.86
N MET A 76 -19.05 -1.43 -1.92
CA MET A 76 -18.76 -2.14 -3.15
C MET A 76 -19.81 -3.21 -3.39
N GLU A 77 -20.37 -3.26 -4.58
CA GLU A 77 -21.34 -4.30 -4.97
C GLU A 77 -20.73 -5.25 -6.00
N ILE A 78 -20.90 -6.53 -5.77
CA ILE A 78 -20.53 -7.58 -6.72
C ILE A 78 -21.73 -7.87 -7.62
N LYS A 79 -21.48 -7.92 -8.93
CA LYS A 79 -22.47 -8.28 -9.95
C LYS A 79 -21.91 -9.31 -10.91
N GLU A 80 -22.67 -10.38 -11.11
CA GLU A 80 -22.44 -11.31 -12.21
C GLU A 80 -23.17 -10.76 -13.44
N ILE A 81 -22.40 -10.37 -14.47
CA ILE A 81 -22.98 -9.76 -15.68
C ILE A 81 -22.56 -10.53 -16.92
N GLU A 82 -23.50 -10.77 -17.83
CA GLU A 82 -23.18 -11.30 -19.14
C GLU A 82 -22.60 -10.17 -20.01
N GLY A 83 -21.48 -10.45 -20.65
CA GLY A 83 -20.82 -9.55 -21.58
C GLY A 83 -20.14 -10.32 -22.70
N GLU A 84 -19.69 -9.60 -23.71
CA GLU A 84 -18.96 -10.18 -24.83
C GLU A 84 -17.47 -10.24 -24.50
N MET A 85 -16.90 -11.46 -24.56
CA MET A 85 -15.46 -11.67 -24.33
C MET A 85 -14.66 -11.51 -25.63
N ALA A 86 -15.24 -11.91 -26.75
CA ALA A 86 -14.72 -11.77 -28.10
C ALA A 86 -15.92 -11.80 -29.07
N ASP A 87 -15.69 -11.48 -30.33
CA ASP A 87 -16.75 -11.45 -31.34
C ASP A 87 -17.62 -12.73 -31.31
N GLY A 88 -18.88 -12.55 -30.92
CA GLY A 88 -19.87 -13.62 -30.78
C GLY A 88 -19.66 -14.58 -29.59
N VAL A 89 -18.70 -14.33 -28.72
CA VAL A 89 -18.43 -15.16 -27.53
C VAL A 89 -18.91 -14.44 -26.28
N LYS A 90 -20.01 -14.95 -25.71
CA LYS A 90 -20.56 -14.44 -24.44
C LYS A 90 -19.91 -15.12 -23.24
N TYR A 91 -19.74 -14.35 -22.14
CA TYR A 91 -19.18 -14.80 -20.88
C TYR A 91 -19.88 -14.12 -19.71
N VAL A 92 -20.05 -14.82 -18.60
CA VAL A 92 -20.57 -14.23 -17.34
C VAL A 92 -19.37 -13.78 -16.51
N TYR A 93 -19.17 -12.46 -16.46
CA TYR A 93 -18.12 -11.84 -15.66
C TYR A 93 -18.58 -11.66 -14.23
N TRP A 94 -17.70 -11.94 -13.28
CA TRP A 94 -17.87 -11.59 -11.88
C TRP A 94 -17.19 -10.24 -11.66
N THR A 95 -17.96 -9.24 -11.35
CA THR A 95 -17.47 -7.86 -11.36
C THR A 95 -17.62 -7.18 -10.01
N PHE A 96 -16.69 -6.27 -9.73
CA PHE A 96 -16.81 -5.33 -8.61
C PHE A 96 -17.26 -3.97 -9.15
N GLY A 97 -18.52 -3.60 -8.87
CA GLY A 97 -19.12 -2.37 -9.35
C GLY A 97 -19.73 -2.45 -10.76
N GLY A 98 -19.84 -3.65 -11.35
CA GLY A 98 -20.51 -3.86 -12.64
C GLY A 98 -19.61 -3.68 -13.87
N SER A 99 -18.29 -3.66 -13.72
CA SER A 99 -17.33 -3.55 -14.83
C SER A 99 -16.08 -4.39 -14.62
N VAL A 100 -15.35 -4.69 -15.69
CA VAL A 100 -14.00 -5.26 -15.69
C VAL A 100 -13.09 -4.31 -16.50
N PRO A 101 -12.03 -3.77 -15.88
CA PRO A 101 -11.64 -3.87 -14.48
C PRO A 101 -12.69 -3.27 -13.54
N GLY A 102 -12.67 -3.71 -12.26
CA GLY A 102 -13.55 -3.20 -11.21
C GLY A 102 -13.23 -1.77 -10.79
N SER A 103 -14.02 -1.24 -9.86
CA SER A 103 -13.92 0.15 -9.43
C SER A 103 -12.58 0.48 -8.76
N PHE A 104 -12.01 1.62 -9.08
CA PHE A 104 -10.80 2.14 -8.44
C PHE A 104 -11.15 2.73 -7.06
N ILE A 105 -10.36 2.38 -6.06
CA ILE A 105 -10.48 2.88 -4.68
C ILE A 105 -9.23 3.69 -4.38
N ARG A 106 -9.38 4.95 -3.96
CA ARG A 106 -8.24 5.80 -3.57
C ARG A 106 -8.34 6.16 -2.11
N THR A 107 -7.28 5.85 -1.37
CA THR A 107 -7.14 6.13 0.06
C THR A 107 -5.86 6.93 0.33
N ARG A 108 -5.73 7.43 1.54
CA ARG A 108 -4.52 8.05 2.07
C ARG A 108 -3.93 7.15 3.16
N VAL A 109 -2.60 7.15 3.28
CA VAL A 109 -1.95 6.53 4.44
C VAL A 109 -2.47 7.16 5.73
N GLY A 110 -2.85 6.31 6.68
CA GLY A 110 -3.50 6.71 7.93
C GLY A 110 -5.03 6.66 7.90
N ASP A 111 -5.68 6.59 6.73
CA ASP A 111 -7.13 6.39 6.66
C ASP A 111 -7.54 5.08 7.32
N GLU A 112 -8.67 5.10 8.01
CA GLU A 112 -9.38 3.90 8.45
C GLU A 112 -10.52 3.63 7.47
N VAL A 113 -10.50 2.46 6.86
CA VAL A 113 -11.50 2.06 5.87
C VAL A 113 -12.53 1.15 6.52
N GLU A 114 -13.81 1.54 6.44
CA GLU A 114 -14.94 0.66 6.66
C GLU A 114 -15.41 0.18 5.30
N PHE A 115 -15.18 -1.09 5.01
CA PHE A 115 -15.46 -1.70 3.72
C PHE A 115 -16.69 -2.58 3.81
N THR A 116 -17.75 -2.23 3.09
CA THR A 116 -18.96 -3.04 2.94
C THR A 116 -18.99 -3.66 1.55
N LEU A 117 -18.97 -4.98 1.52
CA LEU A 117 -19.12 -5.78 0.30
C LEU A 117 -20.55 -6.32 0.24
N LYS A 118 -21.27 -5.96 -0.83
CA LYS A 118 -22.62 -6.47 -1.14
C LYS A 118 -22.55 -7.46 -2.28
N ASN A 119 -23.25 -8.58 -2.16
CA ASN A 119 -23.45 -9.50 -3.25
C ASN A 119 -24.86 -9.29 -3.81
N HIS A 120 -24.96 -8.90 -5.08
CA HIS A 120 -26.25 -8.60 -5.70
C HIS A 120 -27.21 -9.79 -5.59
N PRO A 121 -28.50 -9.59 -5.30
CA PRO A 121 -29.45 -10.69 -5.08
C PRO A 121 -29.65 -11.60 -6.29
N ASP A 122 -29.42 -11.08 -7.50
CA ASP A 122 -29.57 -11.87 -8.74
C ASP A 122 -28.32 -12.73 -9.06
N ASN A 123 -27.21 -12.53 -8.35
CA ASN A 123 -26.02 -13.36 -8.49
C ASN A 123 -26.32 -14.82 -8.11
N LYS A 124 -25.54 -15.74 -8.65
CA LYS A 124 -25.73 -17.18 -8.43
C LYS A 124 -24.79 -17.76 -7.40
N LEU A 125 -23.64 -17.11 -7.18
CA LEU A 125 -22.54 -17.63 -6.38
C LEU A 125 -22.23 -16.72 -5.18
N PRO A 126 -21.72 -17.29 -4.08
CA PRO A 126 -21.07 -16.49 -3.05
C PRO A 126 -19.75 -15.92 -3.57
N HIS A 127 -19.43 -14.73 -3.12
CA HIS A 127 -18.20 -14.04 -3.48
C HIS A 127 -17.53 -13.45 -2.24
N ASN A 128 -16.25 -13.12 -2.36
CA ASN A 128 -15.49 -12.38 -1.37
C ASN A 128 -14.58 -11.35 -2.06
N ILE A 129 -13.76 -10.64 -1.29
CA ILE A 129 -12.74 -9.75 -1.82
C ILE A 129 -11.42 -9.97 -1.08
N ASP A 130 -10.35 -10.16 -1.83
CA ASP A 130 -8.97 -10.12 -1.38
C ASP A 130 -8.36 -8.77 -1.78
N LEU A 131 -8.03 -7.94 -0.80
CA LEU A 131 -7.41 -6.64 -0.98
C LEU A 131 -5.92 -6.76 -0.66
N HIS A 132 -5.04 -6.74 -1.67
CA HIS A 132 -3.59 -6.83 -1.47
C HIS A 132 -3.00 -5.68 -0.63
N ALA A 133 -3.76 -4.60 -0.46
CA ALA A 133 -3.43 -3.50 0.45
C ALA A 133 -3.63 -3.83 1.93
N VAL A 134 -4.34 -4.93 2.26
CA VAL A 134 -4.71 -5.30 3.63
C VAL A 134 -3.76 -6.38 4.16
N THR A 135 -3.10 -6.08 5.27
CA THR A 135 -2.24 -7.03 5.98
C THR A 135 -3.09 -7.92 6.89
N GLY A 136 -3.51 -9.06 6.39
CA GLY A 136 -4.33 -10.01 7.13
C GLY A 136 -4.60 -11.25 6.29
N PRO A 137 -5.24 -12.28 6.86
CA PRO A 137 -5.55 -13.51 6.12
C PRO A 137 -6.38 -13.23 4.87
N GLY A 138 -5.77 -13.44 3.68
CA GLY A 138 -6.40 -13.25 2.37
C GLY A 138 -6.95 -11.84 2.18
N GLY A 139 -6.23 -10.78 2.63
CA GLY A 139 -6.63 -9.39 2.39
C GLY A 139 -8.07 -9.03 2.78
N GLY A 140 -8.65 -9.76 3.73
CA GLY A 140 -10.06 -9.65 4.12
C GLY A 140 -10.98 -10.70 3.50
N ALA A 141 -10.48 -11.60 2.63
CA ALA A 141 -11.30 -12.60 1.94
C ALA A 141 -12.11 -13.49 2.91
N ALA A 142 -11.48 -13.93 4.00
CA ALA A 142 -12.15 -14.74 5.02
C ALA A 142 -13.31 -14.00 5.72
N SER A 143 -13.17 -12.68 5.90
CA SER A 143 -14.17 -11.84 6.57
C SER A 143 -15.28 -11.38 5.64
N SER A 144 -15.07 -11.41 4.33
CA SER A 144 -15.94 -10.83 3.31
C SER A 144 -16.72 -11.84 2.50
N LEU A 145 -16.61 -13.16 2.78
CA LEU A 145 -17.41 -14.15 2.05
C LEU A 145 -18.90 -13.89 2.26
N VAL A 146 -19.62 -13.59 1.20
CA VAL A 146 -20.99 -13.12 1.23
C VAL A 146 -21.85 -13.83 0.17
N ALA A 147 -23.00 -14.38 0.59
CA ALA A 147 -23.97 -15.03 -0.30
C ALA A 147 -24.80 -13.98 -1.07
N PRO A 148 -25.43 -14.35 -2.20
CA PRO A 148 -26.33 -13.47 -2.93
C PRO A 148 -27.41 -12.84 -2.03
N GLY A 149 -27.67 -11.56 -2.22
CA GLY A 149 -28.62 -10.76 -1.45
C GLY A 149 -28.16 -10.35 -0.05
N HIS A 150 -26.93 -10.66 0.31
CA HIS A 150 -26.35 -10.31 1.63
C HIS A 150 -25.19 -9.32 1.49
N GLU A 151 -24.77 -8.78 2.63
CA GLU A 151 -23.60 -7.91 2.72
C GLU A 151 -22.75 -8.26 3.95
N LYS A 152 -21.48 -7.90 3.90
CA LYS A 152 -20.56 -7.97 5.04
C LYS A 152 -19.67 -6.75 5.10
N THR A 153 -19.41 -6.30 6.31
CA THR A 153 -18.54 -5.15 6.58
C THR A 153 -17.33 -5.58 7.40
N PHE A 154 -16.17 -5.07 7.05
CA PHE A 154 -14.94 -5.21 7.83
C PHE A 154 -14.13 -3.90 7.78
N ASN A 155 -13.22 -3.73 8.72
CA ASN A 155 -12.42 -2.52 8.84
C ASN A 155 -10.95 -2.84 8.71
N PHE A 156 -10.20 -1.90 8.14
CA PHE A 156 -8.74 -1.93 8.09
C PHE A 156 -8.15 -0.52 8.06
N LYS A 157 -6.87 -0.40 8.38
CA LYS A 157 -6.15 0.86 8.33
C LYS A 157 -5.13 0.85 7.20
N CYS A 158 -5.05 1.94 6.44
CA CYS A 158 -4.08 2.11 5.37
C CYS A 158 -2.74 2.52 5.98
N ILE A 159 -1.77 1.62 6.01
CA ILE A 159 -0.46 1.86 6.66
C ILE A 159 0.68 2.03 5.68
N ASN A 160 0.56 1.54 4.45
CA ASN A 160 1.58 1.63 3.43
C ASN A 160 1.03 2.29 2.16
N SER A 161 1.83 3.18 1.55
CA SER A 161 1.52 3.72 0.24
C SER A 161 1.87 2.71 -0.86
N GLY A 162 1.11 2.73 -1.95
CA GLY A 162 1.36 1.84 -3.09
C GLY A 162 0.17 1.76 -4.04
N LEU A 163 0.36 1.02 -5.11
CA LEU A 163 -0.69 0.57 -6.01
C LEU A 163 -0.91 -0.92 -5.77
N TYR A 164 -2.13 -1.29 -5.41
CA TYR A 164 -2.48 -2.64 -5.03
C TYR A 164 -3.64 -3.15 -5.87
N VAL A 165 -3.59 -4.43 -6.22
CA VAL A 165 -4.71 -5.11 -6.85
C VAL A 165 -5.70 -5.62 -5.80
N TYR A 166 -6.92 -5.90 -6.22
CA TYR A 166 -7.88 -6.68 -5.48
C TYR A 166 -8.62 -7.62 -6.42
N HIS A 167 -9.11 -8.72 -5.91
CA HIS A 167 -9.83 -9.75 -6.68
C HIS A 167 -10.73 -10.61 -5.80
N CYS A 168 -11.60 -11.40 -6.41
CA CYS A 168 -12.31 -12.46 -5.71
C CYS A 168 -11.38 -13.65 -5.45
N ALA A 169 -11.53 -14.30 -4.29
CA ALA A 169 -10.72 -15.44 -3.84
C ALA A 169 -11.59 -16.65 -3.44
N THR A 170 -12.80 -16.76 -3.98
CA THR A 170 -13.68 -17.96 -3.83
C THR A 170 -13.50 -18.92 -4.96
#